data_db759da43ef29f215aae01f2dd84ba2f
#
_entry.id   db759da43ef29f215aae01f2dd84ba2f
#
_cell.length_a   1.000
_cell.length_b   1.000
_cell.length_c   1.000
_cell.angle_alpha   90.00
_cell.angle_beta   90.00
_cell.angle_gamma   90.00
#
_symmetry.space_group_name_H-M   'P 1'
#
loop_
_entity.id
_entity.type
_entity.pdbx_description
1 polymer ?
#
loop_
_entity_poly.entity_id
_entity_poly.type
_entity_poly.pdbx_seq_one_letter_code
_entity_poly.pdbx_strand_id
1 'polypeptide(L)'
;MMNLELKARCPDPDKARQTAQSLPAGLLAQGEQTDTYFGVKPGRLKFRESSFDDKPKFIYYSRNDSHGPSACDYRLVSIRHPEKLAAVLTKHYHEKVTVRKKREIYMWDDVRIHIDDVEGLGTFIEFEVPMADAEDEEAAGKMQRLIEAFALSEEDFVAESYSDLLAVPEEES
;
A
#
# COMPACT_ATOMS: atom_id res chain seq x y z
N MET A 1 12.21 -2.87 -7.98
CA MET A 1 12.21 -3.44 -6.61
C MET A 1 10.98 -4.28 -6.50
N MET A 2 11.08 -5.42 -5.85
CA MET A 2 9.97 -6.38 -5.77
C MET A 2 9.64 -6.68 -4.30
N ASN A 3 8.36 -6.66 -3.97
CA ASN A 3 7.84 -7.06 -2.67
C ASN A 3 6.80 -8.16 -2.85
N LEU A 4 6.69 -9.02 -1.84
CA LEU A 4 5.49 -9.82 -1.60
C LEU A 4 4.56 -8.98 -0.74
N GLU A 5 3.37 -8.68 -1.24
CA GLU A 5 2.39 -7.83 -0.57
C GLU A 5 1.13 -8.60 -0.22
N LEU A 6 0.56 -8.28 0.93
CA LEU A 6 -0.76 -8.72 1.34
C LEU A 6 -1.52 -7.54 1.93
N LYS A 7 -2.76 -7.37 1.53
CA LYS A 7 -3.70 -6.44 2.15
C LYS A 7 -4.86 -7.23 2.75
N ALA A 8 -5.29 -6.82 3.94
CA ALA A 8 -6.45 -7.41 4.61
C ALA A 8 -7.29 -6.34 5.31
N ARG A 9 -8.56 -6.64 5.55
CA ARG A 9 -9.41 -5.86 6.44
C ARG A 9 -8.87 -5.93 7.87
N CYS A 10 -8.96 -4.83 8.61
CA CYS A 10 -8.48 -4.73 9.98
C CYS A 10 -9.59 -4.16 10.88
N PRO A 11 -10.57 -4.97 11.30
CA PRO A 11 -11.70 -4.48 12.08
C PRO A 11 -11.31 -3.98 13.48
N ASP A 12 -10.16 -4.43 14.00
CA ASP A 12 -9.61 -4.03 15.30
C ASP A 12 -8.16 -3.51 15.14
N PRO A 13 -7.98 -2.22 14.80
CA PRO A 13 -6.66 -1.64 14.63
C PRO A 13 -5.87 -1.55 15.95
N ASP A 14 -6.54 -1.50 17.13
CA ASP A 14 -5.85 -1.48 18.42
C ASP A 14 -5.20 -2.83 18.71
N LYS A 15 -5.90 -3.92 18.41
CA LYS A 15 -5.32 -5.27 18.48
C LYS A 15 -4.15 -5.42 17.49
N ALA A 16 -4.28 -4.89 16.28
CA ALA A 16 -3.20 -4.92 15.29
C ALA A 16 -1.96 -4.16 15.79
N ARG A 17 -2.12 -2.99 16.43
CA ARG A 17 -1.02 -2.24 17.07
C ARG A 17 -0.35 -3.05 18.18
N GLN A 18 -1.13 -3.68 19.05
CA GLN A 18 -0.61 -4.53 20.13
C GLN A 18 0.18 -5.71 19.55
N THR A 19 -0.31 -6.34 18.48
CA THR A 19 0.37 -7.42 17.79
C THR A 19 1.69 -6.94 17.19
N ALA A 20 1.69 -5.82 16.46
CA ALA A 20 2.92 -5.23 15.91
C ALA A 20 3.95 -4.93 17.01
N GLN A 21 3.51 -4.39 18.15
CA GLN A 21 4.38 -4.11 19.31
C GLN A 21 4.88 -5.36 20.02
N SER A 22 4.17 -6.49 19.94
CA SER A 22 4.60 -7.77 20.51
C SER A 22 5.67 -8.48 19.66
N LEU A 23 5.72 -8.18 18.37
CA LEU A 23 6.84 -8.54 17.51
C LEU A 23 8.02 -7.61 17.83
N PRO A 24 9.27 -8.00 17.54
CA PRO A 24 10.41 -7.07 17.65
C PRO A 24 10.36 -6.00 16.54
N ALA A 25 9.20 -5.35 16.38
CA ALA A 25 8.93 -4.33 15.40
C ALA A 25 8.87 -2.96 16.05
N GLY A 26 9.56 -1.98 15.46
CA GLY A 26 9.55 -0.59 15.90
C GLY A 26 8.61 0.26 15.04
N LEU A 27 7.91 1.22 15.63
CA LEU A 27 7.19 2.25 14.88
C LEU A 27 8.20 3.12 14.11
N LEU A 28 8.17 3.04 12.78
CA LEU A 28 9.06 3.78 11.89
C LEU A 28 8.52 5.18 11.56
N ALA A 29 7.22 5.26 11.25
CA ALA A 29 6.56 6.52 10.89
C ALA A 29 5.05 6.42 11.13
N GLN A 30 4.41 7.58 11.31
CA GLN A 30 2.95 7.68 11.36
C GLN A 30 2.50 9.07 10.89
N GLY A 31 1.35 9.14 10.25
CA GLY A 31 0.78 10.40 9.83
C GLY A 31 -0.21 10.26 8.69
N GLU A 32 -0.52 11.41 8.08
CA GLU A 32 -1.44 11.49 6.95
C GLU A 32 -0.70 11.24 5.63
N GLN A 33 -1.36 10.54 4.72
CA GLN A 33 -0.86 10.24 3.39
C GLN A 33 -1.96 10.40 2.36
N THR A 34 -1.65 11.10 1.28
CA THR A 34 -2.55 11.29 0.14
C THR A 34 -1.89 10.71 -1.10
N ASP A 35 -2.58 9.79 -1.77
CA ASP A 35 -2.18 9.20 -3.04
C ASP A 35 -3.13 9.66 -4.14
N THR A 36 -2.64 10.42 -5.11
CA THR A 36 -3.39 10.82 -6.32
C THR A 36 -3.02 9.90 -7.47
N TYR A 37 -4.00 9.15 -7.98
CA TYR A 37 -3.81 8.17 -9.04
C TYR A 37 -4.09 8.76 -10.41
N PHE A 38 -3.21 8.51 -11.37
CA PHE A 38 -3.36 8.91 -12.77
C PHE A 38 -3.67 7.70 -13.63
N GLY A 39 -4.56 7.88 -14.62
CA GLY A 39 -4.98 6.82 -15.52
C GLY A 39 -3.89 6.47 -16.54
N VAL A 40 -2.99 5.54 -16.17
CA VAL A 40 -1.95 4.99 -17.04
C VAL A 40 -2.15 3.49 -17.25
N LYS A 41 -1.76 2.99 -18.43
CA LYS A 41 -1.75 1.56 -18.74
C LYS A 41 -0.44 1.21 -19.46
N PRO A 42 0.18 0.05 -19.17
CA PRO A 42 -0.15 -0.87 -18.08
C PRO A 42 0.28 -0.33 -16.71
N GLY A 43 -0.21 -0.96 -15.64
CA GLY A 43 0.17 -0.63 -14.26
C GLY A 43 -0.58 0.58 -13.69
N ARG A 44 -0.06 1.08 -12.58
CA ARG A 44 -0.63 2.21 -11.84
C ARG A 44 0.45 3.24 -11.54
N LEU A 45 0.14 4.52 -11.78
CA LEU A 45 0.98 5.65 -11.42
C LEU A 45 0.26 6.48 -10.36
N LYS A 46 0.96 6.77 -9.26
CA LYS A 46 0.44 7.65 -8.23
C LYS A 46 1.46 8.70 -7.81
N PHE A 47 0.96 9.87 -7.50
CA PHE A 47 1.66 10.93 -6.79
C PHE A 47 1.32 10.80 -5.30
N ARG A 48 2.33 10.65 -4.45
CA ARG A 48 2.18 10.47 -3.01
C ARG A 48 2.72 11.66 -2.25
N GLU A 49 1.89 12.20 -1.37
CA GLU A 49 2.24 13.19 -0.37
C GLU A 49 2.04 12.56 1.01
N SER A 50 3.01 12.72 1.91
CA SER A 50 2.95 12.20 3.27
C SER A 50 3.44 13.24 4.25
N SER A 51 2.80 13.34 5.42
CA SER A 51 3.23 14.24 6.48
C SER A 51 4.55 13.83 7.16
N PHE A 52 5.03 12.63 6.89
CA PHE A 52 6.25 12.04 7.42
C PHE A 52 7.35 11.82 6.37
N ASP A 53 7.14 12.25 5.13
CA ASP A 53 8.16 12.24 4.06
C ASP A 53 8.62 13.68 3.78
N ASP A 54 9.90 13.87 3.57
CA ASP A 54 10.47 15.20 3.27
C ASP A 54 9.96 15.80 1.96
N LYS A 55 9.64 14.94 0.99
CA LYS A 55 9.20 15.36 -0.35
C LYS A 55 8.16 14.40 -0.92
N PRO A 56 7.23 14.92 -1.73
CA PRO A 56 6.34 14.09 -2.52
C PRO A 56 7.11 13.22 -3.50
N LYS A 57 6.51 12.09 -3.88
CA LYS A 57 7.13 11.13 -4.78
C LYS A 57 6.14 10.54 -5.77
N PHE A 58 6.63 10.20 -6.97
CA PHE A 58 5.90 9.39 -7.90
C PHE A 58 6.25 7.92 -7.71
N ILE A 59 5.23 7.07 -7.72
CA ILE A 59 5.34 5.63 -7.57
C ILE A 59 4.61 5.00 -8.77
N TYR A 60 5.36 4.27 -9.58
CA TYR A 60 4.78 3.39 -10.59
C TYR A 60 4.88 1.96 -10.09
N TYR A 61 3.80 1.21 -10.21
CA TYR A 61 3.80 -0.19 -9.81
C TYR A 61 2.88 -1.04 -10.68
N SER A 62 3.24 -2.32 -10.77
CA SER A 62 2.44 -3.35 -11.41
C SER A 62 2.34 -4.54 -10.46
N ARG A 63 1.12 -5.00 -10.20
CA ARG A 63 0.86 -6.22 -9.46
C ARG A 63 -0.34 -6.93 -10.07
N ASN A 64 -0.41 -8.23 -9.86
CA ASN A 64 -1.62 -8.99 -10.12
C ASN A 64 -2.59 -8.78 -8.95
N ASP A 65 -3.85 -8.45 -9.27
CA ASP A 65 -4.90 -8.37 -8.26
C ASP A 65 -5.35 -9.80 -7.94
N SER A 66 -4.61 -10.46 -7.02
CA SER A 66 -4.88 -11.82 -6.55
C SER A 66 -5.40 -11.80 -5.12
N HIS A 67 -6.28 -12.76 -4.81
CA HIS A 67 -6.77 -12.95 -3.45
C HIS A 67 -5.68 -13.67 -2.64
N GLY A 68 -4.88 -12.92 -1.89
CA GLY A 68 -3.77 -13.42 -1.10
C GLY A 68 -2.45 -12.70 -1.39
N PRO A 69 -1.34 -13.20 -0.84
CA PRO A 69 -0.03 -12.63 -1.07
C PRO A 69 0.32 -12.58 -2.56
N SER A 70 0.75 -11.44 -3.05
CA SER A 70 1.10 -11.26 -4.47
C SER A 70 2.39 -10.46 -4.65
N ALA A 71 3.18 -10.83 -5.68
CA ALA A 71 4.37 -10.08 -6.04
C ALA A 71 3.99 -8.72 -6.66
N CYS A 72 4.64 -7.66 -6.19
CA CYS A 72 4.48 -6.30 -6.67
C CYS A 72 5.83 -5.76 -7.14
N ASP A 73 5.94 -5.45 -8.43
CA ASP A 73 7.08 -4.69 -8.96
C ASP A 73 6.77 -3.20 -8.90
N TYR A 74 7.58 -2.46 -8.14
CA TYR A 74 7.40 -1.04 -7.99
C TYR A 74 8.67 -0.25 -8.27
N ARG A 75 8.50 0.99 -8.73
CA ARG A 75 9.58 1.93 -9.03
C ARG A 75 9.28 3.27 -8.42
N LEU A 76 10.22 3.75 -7.60
CA LEU A 76 10.23 5.14 -7.16
C LEU A 76 10.82 5.99 -8.29
N VAL A 77 10.04 6.93 -8.78
CA VAL A 77 10.49 7.83 -9.83
C VAL A 77 11.01 9.11 -9.19
N SER A 78 12.34 9.27 -9.21
CA SER A 78 13.00 10.47 -8.71
C SER A 78 12.80 11.63 -9.67
N ILE A 79 12.10 12.66 -9.23
CA ILE A 79 11.80 13.86 -10.01
C ILE A 79 12.26 15.08 -9.21
N ARG A 80 12.90 16.02 -9.89
CA ARG A 80 13.45 17.23 -9.26
C ARG A 80 12.36 18.15 -8.69
N HIS A 81 11.21 18.22 -9.38
CA HIS A 81 10.06 19.03 -9.02
C HIS A 81 8.77 18.20 -9.15
N PRO A 82 8.52 17.25 -8.24
CA PRO A 82 7.40 16.32 -8.37
C PRO A 82 6.04 17.03 -8.36
N GLU A 83 5.89 18.11 -7.59
CA GLU A 83 4.67 18.92 -7.52
C GLU A 83 4.33 19.61 -8.86
N LYS A 84 5.36 20.04 -9.62
CA LYS A 84 5.14 20.63 -10.95
C LYS A 84 4.68 19.60 -11.96
N LEU A 85 5.26 18.39 -11.91
CA LEU A 85 4.80 17.30 -12.76
C LEU A 85 3.38 16.87 -12.39
N ALA A 86 3.06 16.77 -11.11
CA ALA A 86 1.72 16.44 -10.66
C ALA A 86 0.69 17.45 -11.20
N ALA A 87 0.98 18.76 -11.12
CA ALA A 87 0.12 19.81 -11.66
C ALA A 87 -0.10 19.69 -13.19
N VAL A 88 0.95 19.33 -13.94
CA VAL A 88 0.84 19.08 -15.39
C VAL A 88 -0.01 17.85 -15.67
N LEU A 89 0.21 16.75 -14.94
CA LEU A 89 -0.55 15.52 -15.12
C LEU A 89 -2.03 15.72 -14.76
N THR A 90 -2.34 16.38 -13.65
CA THR A 90 -3.72 16.71 -13.25
C THR A 90 -4.45 17.55 -14.31
N LYS A 91 -3.73 18.42 -15.02
CA LYS A 91 -4.31 19.25 -16.07
C LYS A 91 -4.58 18.49 -17.37
N HIS A 92 -3.73 17.51 -17.72
CA HIS A 92 -3.72 16.87 -19.03
C HIS A 92 -4.16 15.40 -19.03
N TYR A 93 -4.13 14.76 -17.87
CA TYR A 93 -4.59 13.38 -17.68
C TYR A 93 -5.72 13.36 -16.66
N HIS A 94 -6.72 12.53 -16.89
CA HIS A 94 -7.81 12.36 -15.94
C HIS A 94 -7.27 11.67 -14.69
N GLU A 95 -7.45 12.33 -13.54
CA GLU A 95 -7.26 11.76 -12.23
C GLU A 95 -8.30 10.65 -12.03
N LYS A 96 -7.85 9.43 -11.73
CA LYS A 96 -8.75 8.31 -11.50
C LYS A 96 -9.44 8.45 -10.14
N VAL A 97 -8.64 8.63 -9.08
CA VAL A 97 -9.14 8.77 -7.71
C VAL A 97 -8.04 9.30 -6.77
N THR A 98 -8.43 10.00 -5.73
CA THR A 98 -7.56 10.39 -4.62
C THR A 98 -7.87 9.53 -3.40
N VAL A 99 -6.87 8.86 -2.87
CA VAL A 99 -6.93 8.06 -1.65
C VAL A 99 -6.30 8.84 -0.50
N ARG A 100 -7.08 9.15 0.54
CA ARG A 100 -6.59 9.76 1.77
C ARG A 100 -6.63 8.75 2.89
N LYS A 101 -5.56 8.70 3.69
CA LYS A 101 -5.47 7.77 4.80
C LYS A 101 -4.58 8.29 5.92
N LYS A 102 -4.83 7.81 7.13
CA LYS A 102 -3.86 7.84 8.22
C LYS A 102 -3.13 6.51 8.21
N ARG A 103 -1.81 6.55 8.16
CA ARG A 103 -0.95 5.35 8.08
C ARG A 103 0.00 5.32 9.25
N GLU A 104 0.13 4.16 9.87
CA GLU A 104 1.19 3.78 10.78
C GLU A 104 2.06 2.76 10.08
N ILE A 105 3.38 2.91 10.17
CA ILE A 105 4.37 1.99 9.57
C ILE A 105 5.22 1.43 10.69
N TYR A 106 5.14 0.12 10.89
CA TYR A 106 6.04 -0.62 11.76
C TYR A 106 7.07 -1.35 10.91
N MET A 107 8.31 -1.43 11.42
CA MET A 107 9.40 -2.15 10.77
C MET A 107 9.77 -3.36 11.61
N TRP A 108 9.59 -4.55 11.03
CA TRP A 108 10.05 -5.82 11.59
C TRP A 108 11.13 -6.39 10.67
N ASP A 109 12.40 -6.33 11.12
CA ASP A 109 13.55 -6.62 10.28
C ASP A 109 13.50 -5.71 9.00
N ASP A 110 13.39 -6.28 7.84
CA ASP A 110 13.23 -5.58 6.55
C ASP A 110 11.77 -5.45 6.09
N VAL A 111 10.82 -6.01 6.84
CA VAL A 111 9.41 -6.05 6.51
C VAL A 111 8.69 -4.81 7.02
N ARG A 112 7.83 -4.23 6.18
CA ARG A 112 6.92 -3.15 6.59
C ARG A 112 5.54 -3.70 6.89
N ILE A 113 5.02 -3.31 8.04
CA ILE A 113 3.66 -3.57 8.48
C ILE A 113 2.95 -2.23 8.51
N HIS A 114 1.93 -2.05 7.68
CA HIS A 114 1.12 -0.84 7.64
C HIS A 114 -0.21 -1.07 8.32
N ILE A 115 -0.62 -0.14 9.17
CA ILE A 115 -1.99 -0.05 9.69
C ILE A 115 -2.58 1.23 9.13
N ASP A 116 -3.61 1.10 8.30
CA ASP A 116 -4.22 2.18 7.54
C ASP A 116 -5.66 2.43 7.99
N ASP A 117 -5.99 3.69 8.23
CA ASP A 117 -7.37 4.16 8.30
C ASP A 117 -7.64 4.98 7.02
N VAL A 118 -8.41 4.39 6.10
CA VAL A 118 -8.64 4.94 4.75
C VAL A 118 -10.00 5.61 4.69
N GLU A 119 -10.00 6.89 4.31
CA GLU A 119 -11.22 7.68 4.18
C GLU A 119 -12.20 7.02 3.21
N GLY A 120 -13.41 6.77 3.68
CA GLY A 120 -14.48 6.13 2.90
C GLY A 120 -14.41 4.60 2.82
N LEU A 121 -13.35 3.96 3.30
CA LEU A 121 -13.19 2.50 3.23
C LEU A 121 -13.05 1.80 4.60
N GLY A 122 -12.61 2.54 5.65
CA GLY A 122 -12.31 1.99 6.97
C GLY A 122 -10.86 1.50 7.11
N THR A 123 -10.64 0.55 8.01
CA THR A 123 -9.30 0.16 8.45
C THR A 123 -8.79 -1.10 7.76
N PHE A 124 -7.49 -1.09 7.45
CA PHE A 124 -6.77 -2.16 6.77
C PHE A 124 -5.41 -2.41 7.41
N ILE A 125 -4.90 -3.61 7.21
CA ILE A 125 -3.51 -3.95 7.43
C ILE A 125 -2.88 -4.34 6.10
N GLU A 126 -1.62 -3.93 5.89
CA GLU A 126 -0.88 -4.25 4.67
C GLU A 126 0.55 -4.67 5.04
N PHE A 127 1.00 -5.79 4.52
CA PHE A 127 2.37 -6.27 4.70
C PHE A 127 3.14 -6.09 3.40
N GLU A 128 4.36 -5.58 3.50
CA GLU A 128 5.32 -5.49 2.39
C GLU A 128 6.61 -6.23 2.79
N VAL A 129 6.81 -7.39 2.20
CA VAL A 129 8.00 -8.23 2.43
C VAL A 129 8.91 -8.10 1.21
N PRO A 130 10.14 -7.55 1.33
CA PRO A 130 11.07 -7.48 0.23
C PRO A 130 11.39 -8.88 -0.33
N MET A 131 11.49 -8.99 -1.66
CA MET A 131 11.82 -10.23 -2.36
C MET A 131 13.12 -10.07 -3.15
N ALA A 132 13.95 -11.09 -3.12
CA ALA A 132 15.13 -11.20 -3.98
C ALA A 132 14.72 -11.59 -5.41
N ASP A 133 13.80 -12.53 -5.55
CA ASP A 133 13.23 -13.02 -6.81
C ASP A 133 11.76 -13.49 -6.63
N ALA A 134 11.17 -14.01 -7.69
CA ALA A 134 9.74 -14.40 -7.69
C ALA A 134 9.44 -15.67 -6.87
N GLU A 135 10.44 -16.46 -6.52
CA GLU A 135 10.31 -17.72 -5.77
C GLU A 135 11.02 -17.64 -4.40
N ASP A 136 11.04 -16.46 -3.79
CA ASP A 136 11.69 -16.20 -2.51
C ASP A 136 10.96 -16.90 -1.35
N GLU A 137 11.48 -18.08 -0.94
CA GLU A 137 10.91 -18.87 0.16
C GLU A 137 11.04 -18.16 1.52
N GLU A 138 12.08 -17.34 1.71
CA GLU A 138 12.25 -16.56 2.93
C GLU A 138 11.16 -15.50 3.05
N ALA A 139 10.87 -14.77 1.96
CA ALA A 139 9.80 -13.80 1.91
C ALA A 139 8.44 -14.47 2.15
N ALA A 140 8.18 -15.62 1.54
CA ALA A 140 6.97 -16.38 1.78
C ALA A 140 6.84 -16.83 3.26
N GLY A 141 7.94 -17.27 3.87
CA GLY A 141 7.98 -17.65 5.29
C GLY A 141 7.73 -16.46 6.22
N LYS A 142 8.28 -15.28 5.93
CA LYS A 142 8.00 -14.05 6.69
C LYS A 142 6.52 -13.65 6.57
N MET A 143 5.97 -13.70 5.37
CA MET A 143 4.54 -13.42 5.11
C MET A 143 3.63 -14.35 5.90
N GLN A 144 3.90 -15.64 5.89
CA GLN A 144 3.10 -16.63 6.62
C GLN A 144 3.12 -16.37 8.15
N ARG A 145 4.28 -16.03 8.70
CA ARG A 145 4.41 -15.66 10.13
C ARG A 145 3.57 -14.44 10.48
N LEU A 146 3.49 -13.44 9.59
CA LEU A 146 2.65 -12.27 9.81
C LEU A 146 1.16 -12.62 9.77
N ILE A 147 0.73 -13.40 8.78
CA ILE A 147 -0.66 -13.87 8.69
C ILE A 147 -1.08 -14.57 9.99
N GLU A 148 -0.23 -15.47 10.52
CA GLU A 148 -0.48 -16.19 11.77
C GLU A 148 -0.46 -15.26 12.99
N ALA A 149 0.54 -14.37 13.10
CA ALA A 149 0.67 -13.45 14.23
C ALA A 149 -0.54 -12.49 14.35
N PHE A 150 -1.03 -11.99 13.22
CA PHE A 150 -2.17 -11.10 13.17
C PHE A 150 -3.52 -11.84 13.11
N ALA A 151 -3.50 -13.18 13.14
CA ALA A 151 -4.66 -14.06 13.07
C ALA A 151 -5.59 -13.72 11.89
N LEU A 152 -5.00 -13.46 10.72
CA LEU A 152 -5.73 -13.17 9.49
C LEU A 152 -6.17 -14.48 8.82
N SER A 153 -7.35 -14.45 8.23
CA SER A 153 -7.92 -15.53 7.40
C SER A 153 -8.04 -15.08 5.95
N GLU A 154 -8.23 -16.03 5.03
CA GLU A 154 -8.45 -15.71 3.62
C GLU A 154 -9.67 -14.79 3.39
N GLU A 155 -10.67 -14.86 4.27
CA GLU A 155 -11.87 -14.00 4.21
C GLU A 155 -11.56 -12.52 4.47
N ASP A 156 -10.45 -12.24 5.18
CA ASP A 156 -9.99 -10.88 5.46
C ASP A 156 -9.23 -10.26 4.29
N PHE A 157 -8.72 -11.09 3.36
CA PHE A 157 -7.85 -10.64 2.29
C PHE A 157 -8.59 -9.76 1.27
N VAL A 158 -7.89 -8.74 0.79
CA VAL A 158 -8.41 -7.77 -0.18
C VAL A 158 -7.49 -7.71 -1.39
N ALA A 159 -8.00 -8.13 -2.55
CA ALA A 159 -7.24 -8.16 -3.80
C ALA A 159 -7.07 -6.76 -4.40
N GLU A 160 -8.10 -5.92 -4.33
CA GLU A 160 -8.17 -4.62 -4.98
C GLU A 160 -7.26 -3.59 -4.31
N SER A 161 -6.81 -2.63 -5.08
CA SER A 161 -6.16 -1.44 -4.51
C SER A 161 -7.19 -0.51 -3.86
N TYR A 162 -6.76 0.38 -2.95
CA TYR A 162 -7.67 1.39 -2.40
C TYR A 162 -8.29 2.27 -3.50
N SER A 163 -7.54 2.53 -4.58
CA SER A 163 -8.06 3.30 -5.71
C SER A 163 -9.16 2.57 -6.48
N ASP A 164 -9.10 1.24 -6.55
CA ASP A 164 -10.14 0.44 -7.20
C ASP A 164 -11.38 0.35 -6.32
N LEU A 165 -11.20 0.19 -4.99
CA LEU A 165 -12.28 0.16 -4.01
C LEU A 165 -13.04 1.50 -3.93
N LEU A 166 -12.37 2.63 -4.17
CA LEU A 166 -12.97 3.97 -4.18
C LEU A 166 -13.50 4.38 -5.56
N ALA A 167 -13.08 3.68 -6.63
CA ALA A 167 -13.58 4.00 -7.96
C ALA A 167 -15.10 3.75 -8.00
N VAL A 168 -15.86 4.80 -8.33
CA VAL A 168 -17.28 4.65 -8.65
C VAL A 168 -17.36 3.79 -9.91
N PRO A 169 -18.23 2.76 -9.98
CA PRO A 169 -18.47 2.06 -11.22
C PRO A 169 -18.78 3.07 -12.32
N GLU A 170 -18.07 3.02 -13.45
CA GLU A 170 -18.46 3.76 -14.64
C GLU A 170 -19.86 3.24 -14.99
N GLU A 171 -20.88 4.09 -14.85
CA GLU A 171 -22.20 3.78 -15.38
C GLU A 171 -22.00 3.54 -16.88
N GLU A 172 -22.29 2.31 -17.31
CA GLU A 172 -22.31 1.97 -18.74
C GLU A 172 -23.30 2.91 -19.42
N SER A 173 -22.77 3.87 -20.19
CA SER A 173 -23.54 4.81 -21.01
C SER A 173 -23.73 4.24 -22.40
#